data_89ee226397bd75be6dbfd89bda5a93fa
#
_entry.id   89ee226397bd75be6dbfd89bda5a93fa
#
_cell.length_a   1.000
_cell.length_b   1.000
_cell.length_c   1.000
_cell.angle_alpha   90.00
_cell.angle_beta   90.00
_cell.angle_gamma   90.00
#
_symmetry.space_group_name_H-M   'P 1'
#
loop_
_entity.id
_entity.type
_entity.pdbx_description
1 polymer ?
#
loop_
_entity_poly.entity_id
_entity_poly.type
_entity_poly.pdbx_seq_one_letter_code
_entity_poly.pdbx_strand_id
1 'polypeptide(L)'
;MSFETVEYSLNNAIATVTMNRPDALNALSLQLTKDLDAAFRRAIADGARAVVFTGNGRAFCSGGDLREMQSMWEKEGRIEAFLEDPLGALHGVIRVMRETPLPFIAAVNGVCAGAGVNFALACDIVIAADDASFREAFVRIGLTPDCGGTFFLPRVVGEKIATELFMTGDAVSAQRAVEIGMINKAVPAASLLDEATQLATKLAAGPTGSIGRIKRMMNASFSNDLTEQLALEHECQIESGKSTDFKEGVAAFFEKRPPNFTGS
;
A
#
# COMPACT_ATOMS: atom_id res chain seq x y z
N MET A 1 16.86 12.17 9.58
CA MET A 1 16.69 11.01 10.48
C MET A 1 17.06 9.77 9.69
N SER A 2 17.87 8.88 10.24
CA SER A 2 18.12 7.55 9.68
C SER A 2 17.09 6.58 10.28
N PHE A 3 16.51 5.71 9.47
CA PHE A 3 15.68 4.60 9.92
C PHE A 3 16.58 3.40 10.22
N GLU A 4 16.15 2.54 11.12
CA GLU A 4 16.90 1.34 11.51
C GLU A 4 16.56 0.15 10.60
N THR A 5 15.28 0.04 10.22
CA THR A 5 14.73 -1.14 9.52
C THR A 5 14.08 -0.79 8.18
N VAL A 6 14.22 0.46 7.72
CA VAL A 6 13.69 0.96 6.47
C VAL A 6 14.78 1.73 5.71
N GLU A 7 14.91 1.48 4.43
CA GLU A 7 15.63 2.34 3.50
C GLU A 7 14.65 3.32 2.86
N TYR A 8 15.03 4.60 2.83
CA TYR A 8 14.25 5.66 2.25
C TYR A 8 15.08 6.46 1.25
N SER A 9 14.53 6.67 0.08
CA SER A 9 15.09 7.60 -0.90
C SER A 9 14.01 8.44 -1.55
N LEU A 10 14.35 9.66 -1.95
CA LEU A 10 13.47 10.55 -2.73
C LEU A 10 14.20 10.96 -4.01
N ASN A 11 13.71 10.52 -5.15
CA ASN A 11 14.27 10.84 -6.47
C ASN A 11 13.14 11.28 -7.40
N ASN A 12 13.28 12.43 -8.06
CA ASN A 12 12.27 12.96 -9.00
C ASN A 12 10.86 13.00 -8.42
N ALA A 13 10.73 13.43 -7.16
CA ALA A 13 9.47 13.44 -6.40
C ALA A 13 8.82 12.05 -6.20
N ILE A 14 9.55 10.97 -6.36
CA ILE A 14 9.14 9.62 -6.03
C ILE A 14 9.87 9.18 -4.77
N ALA A 15 9.12 8.91 -3.69
CA ALA A 15 9.67 8.30 -2.50
C ALA A 15 9.70 6.77 -2.69
N THR A 16 10.87 6.17 -2.48
CA THR A 16 10.98 4.71 -2.38
C THR A 16 11.20 4.35 -0.91
N VAL A 17 10.29 3.54 -0.39
CA VAL A 17 10.32 3.02 0.99
C VAL A 17 10.52 1.52 0.92
N THR A 18 11.66 1.05 1.40
CA THR A 18 12.05 -0.37 1.34
C THR A 18 12.18 -0.92 2.75
N MET A 19 11.37 -1.93 3.08
CA MET A 19 11.58 -2.69 4.32
C MET A 19 12.92 -3.41 4.27
N ASN A 20 13.75 -3.24 5.28
CA ASN A 20 15.13 -3.73 5.29
C ASN A 20 15.44 -4.59 6.51
N ARG A 21 14.70 -5.70 6.63
CA ARG A 21 14.96 -6.80 7.57
C ARG A 21 14.99 -8.13 6.80
N PRO A 22 15.87 -8.30 5.79
CA PRO A 22 15.84 -9.45 4.88
C PRO A 22 16.02 -10.79 5.60
N ASP A 23 16.83 -10.86 6.67
CA ASP A 23 17.06 -12.06 7.47
C ASP A 23 15.80 -12.50 8.26
N ALA A 24 14.89 -11.57 8.53
CA ALA A 24 13.60 -11.83 9.14
C ALA A 24 12.44 -11.81 8.13
N LEU A 25 12.73 -11.89 6.82
CA LEU A 25 11.73 -11.80 5.74
C LEU A 25 10.83 -10.55 5.87
N ASN A 26 11.39 -9.45 6.32
CA ASN A 26 10.71 -8.19 6.56
C ASN A 26 9.48 -8.32 7.49
N ALA A 27 9.54 -9.23 8.48
CA ALA A 27 8.51 -9.37 9.49
C ALA A 27 8.29 -8.06 10.26
N LEU A 28 7.02 -7.71 10.48
CA LEU A 28 6.58 -6.47 11.12
C LEU A 28 6.85 -6.52 12.62
N SER A 29 7.99 -5.98 13.03
CA SER A 29 8.36 -5.69 14.41
C SER A 29 7.85 -4.32 14.84
N LEU A 30 7.90 -4.03 16.13
CA LEU A 30 7.61 -2.70 16.67
C LEU A 30 8.49 -1.61 16.02
N GLN A 31 9.79 -1.92 15.83
CA GLN A 31 10.71 -0.98 15.21
C GLN A 31 10.38 -0.74 13.74
N LEU A 32 10.12 -1.81 12.96
CA LEU A 32 9.74 -1.66 11.55
C LEU A 32 8.42 -0.88 11.41
N THR A 33 7.46 -1.10 12.30
CA THR A 33 6.19 -0.35 12.30
C THR A 33 6.43 1.15 12.51
N LYS A 34 7.28 1.52 13.49
CA LYS A 34 7.64 2.92 13.74
C LYS A 34 8.37 3.56 12.58
N ASP A 35 9.32 2.82 11.98
CA ASP A 35 10.10 3.31 10.86
C ASP A 35 9.23 3.50 9.61
N LEU A 36 8.24 2.61 9.35
CA LEU A 36 7.29 2.75 8.25
C LEU A 36 6.39 3.98 8.42
N ASP A 37 5.81 4.19 9.62
CA ASP A 37 5.01 5.39 9.89
C ASP A 37 5.83 6.67 9.64
N ALA A 38 7.04 6.71 10.19
CA ALA A 38 7.93 7.85 10.03
C ALA A 38 8.39 8.05 8.57
N ALA A 39 8.66 6.97 7.82
CA ALA A 39 9.07 7.05 6.42
C ALA A 39 7.94 7.55 5.51
N PHE A 40 6.70 7.08 5.71
CA PHE A 40 5.57 7.55 4.92
C PHE A 40 5.22 9.01 5.23
N ARG A 41 5.26 9.43 6.50
CA ARG A 41 5.10 10.84 6.88
C ARG A 41 6.22 11.71 6.32
N ARG A 42 7.45 11.20 6.29
CA ARG A 42 8.58 11.88 5.67
C ARG A 42 8.38 12.06 4.17
N ALA A 43 7.88 11.06 3.46
CA ALA A 43 7.57 11.18 2.03
C ALA A 43 6.61 12.35 1.76
N ILE A 44 5.58 12.50 2.62
CA ILE A 44 4.64 13.64 2.55
C ILE A 44 5.38 14.97 2.79
N ALA A 45 6.17 15.04 3.84
CA ALA A 45 6.89 16.26 4.24
C ALA A 45 7.96 16.68 3.22
N ASP A 46 8.63 15.72 2.60
CA ASP A 46 9.65 15.93 1.57
C ASP A 46 9.03 16.29 0.18
N GLY A 47 7.69 16.34 0.09
CA GLY A 47 6.99 16.71 -1.15
C GLY A 47 6.98 15.61 -2.21
N ALA A 48 7.01 14.35 -1.81
CA ALA A 48 6.82 13.24 -2.75
C ALA A 48 5.47 13.38 -3.47
N ARG A 49 5.43 12.93 -4.72
CA ARG A 49 4.22 12.91 -5.56
C ARG A 49 3.71 11.49 -5.82
N ALA A 50 4.53 10.49 -5.52
CA ALA A 50 4.18 9.07 -5.50
C ALA A 50 5.10 8.32 -4.54
N VAL A 51 4.64 7.17 -4.05
CA VAL A 51 5.40 6.27 -3.17
C VAL A 51 5.50 4.90 -3.82
N VAL A 52 6.73 4.37 -3.93
CA VAL A 52 6.99 2.96 -4.22
C VAL A 52 7.33 2.28 -2.90
N PHE A 53 6.61 1.22 -2.56
CA PHE A 53 6.78 0.45 -1.34
C PHE A 53 7.18 -0.98 -1.65
N THR A 54 8.30 -1.45 -1.10
CA THR A 54 8.86 -2.77 -1.41
C THR A 54 9.61 -3.36 -0.21
N GLY A 55 10.15 -4.56 -0.35
CA GLY A 55 10.99 -5.23 0.64
C GLY A 55 12.36 -5.58 0.08
N ASN A 56 13.38 -5.55 0.92
CA ASN A 56 14.71 -6.01 0.56
C ASN A 56 14.82 -7.55 0.71
N GLY A 57 15.62 -8.19 -0.15
CA GLY A 57 15.83 -9.64 -0.15
C GLY A 57 14.69 -10.42 -0.82
N ARG A 58 14.39 -11.63 -0.31
CA ARG A 58 13.46 -12.61 -0.95
C ARG A 58 11.99 -12.48 -0.54
N ALA A 59 11.65 -11.47 0.25
CA ALA A 59 10.30 -11.27 0.73
C ALA A 59 9.90 -9.80 0.64
N PHE A 60 8.66 -9.56 0.29
CA PHE A 60 8.04 -8.28 0.54
C PHE A 60 7.85 -8.13 2.07
N CYS A 61 6.99 -8.97 2.67
CA CYS A 61 6.75 -8.99 4.10
C CYS A 61 6.10 -10.32 4.52
N SER A 62 6.63 -10.98 5.53
CA SER A 62 6.10 -12.26 6.03
C SER A 62 4.99 -12.14 7.09
N GLY A 63 4.51 -10.93 7.38
CA GLY A 63 3.51 -10.67 8.42
C GLY A 63 4.12 -10.23 9.75
N GLY A 64 3.39 -10.41 10.85
CA GLY A 64 3.86 -10.05 12.19
C GLY A 64 5.11 -10.82 12.61
N ASP A 65 5.97 -10.20 13.41
CA ASP A 65 7.20 -10.83 13.91
C ASP A 65 6.87 -11.79 15.08
N LEU A 66 6.72 -13.08 14.76
CA LEU A 66 6.37 -14.11 15.74
C LEU A 66 7.44 -14.29 16.83
N ARG A 67 8.70 -13.95 16.55
CA ARG A 67 9.77 -14.02 17.57
C ARG A 67 9.61 -12.88 18.58
N GLU A 68 9.25 -11.70 18.12
CA GLU A 68 8.96 -10.58 19.00
C GLU A 68 7.68 -10.84 19.83
N MET A 69 6.64 -11.41 19.21
CA MET A 69 5.41 -11.85 19.90
C MET A 69 5.74 -12.87 21.01
N GLN A 70 6.54 -13.88 20.72
CA GLN A 70 6.97 -14.88 21.69
C GLN A 70 7.77 -14.23 22.84
N SER A 71 8.71 -13.35 22.52
CA SER A 71 9.52 -12.64 23.54
C SER A 71 8.66 -11.78 24.46
N MET A 72 7.64 -11.10 23.93
CA MET A 72 6.70 -10.33 24.75
C MET A 72 5.87 -11.24 25.65
N TRP A 73 5.36 -12.34 25.11
CA TRP A 73 4.63 -13.32 25.92
C TRP A 73 5.48 -13.86 27.08
N GLU A 74 6.73 -14.24 26.81
CA GLU A 74 7.65 -14.74 27.85
C GLU A 74 7.92 -13.71 28.96
N LYS A 75 7.97 -12.42 28.61
CA LYS A 75 8.21 -11.33 29.56
C LYS A 75 6.98 -10.93 30.36
N GLU A 76 5.82 -10.85 29.70
CA GLU A 76 4.61 -10.28 30.28
C GLU A 76 3.62 -11.34 30.76
N GLY A 77 3.83 -12.63 30.39
CA GLY A 77 2.92 -13.72 30.69
C GLY A 77 1.60 -13.67 29.89
N ARG A 78 1.47 -12.73 28.95
CA ARG A 78 0.27 -12.46 28.16
C ARG A 78 0.66 -12.25 26.70
N ILE A 79 0.23 -13.16 25.82
CA ILE A 79 0.52 -13.05 24.40
C ILE A 79 -0.30 -11.93 23.74
N GLU A 80 -1.49 -11.66 24.27
CA GLU A 80 -2.37 -10.61 23.78
C GLU A 80 -1.79 -9.20 23.95
N ALA A 81 -0.78 -9.01 24.81
CA ALA A 81 -0.10 -7.73 24.96
C ALA A 81 0.49 -7.20 23.64
N PHE A 82 0.96 -8.10 22.76
CA PHE A 82 1.40 -7.72 21.41
C PHE A 82 0.24 -7.26 20.51
N LEU A 83 -0.97 -7.74 20.76
CA LEU A 83 -2.16 -7.43 19.95
C LEU A 83 -2.90 -6.17 20.42
N GLU A 84 -2.50 -5.59 21.55
CA GLU A 84 -3.09 -4.35 22.09
C GLU A 84 -2.47 -3.12 21.39
N ASP A 85 -1.51 -2.45 22.03
CA ASP A 85 -0.90 -1.23 21.48
C ASP A 85 -0.12 -1.42 20.17
N PRO A 86 0.69 -2.50 19.99
CA PRO A 86 1.43 -2.72 18.75
C PRO A 86 0.56 -2.84 17.51
N LEU A 87 -0.57 -3.55 17.60
CA LEU A 87 -1.52 -3.67 16.49
C LEU A 87 -2.16 -2.31 16.16
N GLY A 88 -2.45 -1.49 17.17
CA GLY A 88 -2.93 -0.13 16.98
C GLY A 88 -1.96 0.73 16.17
N ALA A 89 -0.65 0.58 16.41
CA ALA A 89 0.40 1.26 15.65
C ALA A 89 0.42 0.81 14.18
N LEU A 90 0.32 -0.51 13.91
CA LEU A 90 0.22 -1.04 12.54
C LEU A 90 -1.01 -0.50 11.80
N HIS A 91 -2.18 -0.44 12.46
CA HIS A 91 -3.38 0.17 11.90
C HIS A 91 -3.19 1.67 11.62
N GLY A 92 -2.38 2.37 12.43
CA GLY A 92 -1.99 3.76 12.19
C GLY A 92 -1.26 3.93 10.87
N VAL A 93 -0.32 3.05 10.55
CA VAL A 93 0.42 3.06 9.27
C VAL A 93 -0.54 2.87 8.09
N ILE A 94 -1.47 1.91 8.18
CA ILE A 94 -2.50 1.69 7.14
C ILE A 94 -3.33 2.96 6.92
N ARG A 95 -3.72 3.66 8.00
CA ARG A 95 -4.46 4.93 7.86
C ARG A 95 -3.63 6.00 7.14
N VAL A 96 -2.36 6.17 7.48
CA VAL A 96 -1.47 7.10 6.77
C VAL A 96 -1.44 6.79 5.28
N MET A 97 -1.31 5.51 4.90
CA MET A 97 -1.29 5.08 3.50
C MET A 97 -2.61 5.42 2.78
N ARG A 98 -3.75 5.25 3.45
CA ARG A 98 -5.08 5.47 2.83
C ARG A 98 -5.54 6.93 2.84
N GLU A 99 -5.26 7.67 3.90
CA GLU A 99 -5.74 9.05 4.09
C GLU A 99 -4.88 10.09 3.38
N THR A 100 -3.60 9.79 3.10
CA THR A 100 -2.76 10.72 2.34
C THR A 100 -3.17 10.78 0.86
N PRO A 101 -3.10 11.96 0.22
CA PRO A 101 -3.42 12.10 -1.21
C PRO A 101 -2.38 11.46 -2.15
N LEU A 102 -1.25 10.98 -1.62
CA LEU A 102 -0.22 10.34 -2.45
C LEU A 102 -0.66 8.97 -2.95
N PRO A 103 -0.43 8.64 -4.23
CA PRO A 103 -0.57 7.27 -4.71
C PRO A 103 0.56 6.38 -4.17
N PHE A 104 0.19 5.23 -3.62
CA PHE A 104 1.08 4.18 -3.15
C PHE A 104 1.10 3.01 -4.13
N ILE A 105 2.27 2.59 -4.55
CA ILE A 105 2.49 1.44 -5.42
C ILE A 105 3.27 0.39 -4.63
N ALA A 106 2.65 -0.75 -4.37
CA ALA A 106 3.38 -1.90 -3.84
C ALA A 106 4.14 -2.60 -4.97
N ALA A 107 5.45 -2.79 -4.78
CA ALA A 107 6.29 -3.65 -5.59
C ALA A 107 6.60 -4.91 -4.77
N VAL A 108 5.79 -5.95 -4.96
CA VAL A 108 5.85 -7.19 -4.16
C VAL A 108 6.91 -8.12 -4.74
N ASN A 109 8.08 -8.13 -4.14
CA ASN A 109 9.29 -8.79 -4.63
C ASN A 109 9.43 -10.28 -4.27
N GLY A 110 8.43 -10.90 -3.62
CA GLY A 110 8.52 -12.30 -3.24
C GLY A 110 7.45 -12.70 -2.22
N VAL A 111 7.86 -13.34 -1.11
CA VAL A 111 6.92 -13.79 -0.07
C VAL A 111 6.14 -12.61 0.52
N CYS A 112 4.81 -12.73 0.51
CA CYS A 112 3.89 -11.75 1.04
C CYS A 112 2.84 -12.49 1.88
N ALA A 113 2.88 -12.37 3.22
CA ALA A 113 2.03 -13.19 4.09
C ALA A 113 1.42 -12.38 5.24
N GLY A 114 0.24 -12.82 5.70
CA GLY A 114 -0.47 -12.22 6.82
C GLY A 114 -0.64 -10.72 6.65
N ALA A 115 -0.28 -9.93 7.67
CA ALA A 115 -0.34 -8.47 7.60
C ALA A 115 0.45 -7.87 6.42
N GLY A 116 1.47 -8.57 5.89
CA GLY A 116 2.19 -8.14 4.69
C GLY A 116 1.30 -8.10 3.45
N VAL A 117 0.37 -9.05 3.28
CA VAL A 117 -0.64 -9.02 2.22
C VAL A 117 -1.52 -7.78 2.38
N ASN A 118 -1.96 -7.52 3.61
CA ASN A 118 -2.85 -6.41 3.89
C ASN A 118 -2.19 -5.04 3.70
N PHE A 119 -0.88 -4.94 3.97
CA PHE A 119 -0.08 -3.76 3.61
C PHE A 119 0.02 -3.56 2.09
N ALA A 120 0.23 -4.64 1.33
CA ALA A 120 0.22 -4.56 -0.14
C ALA A 120 -1.17 -4.14 -0.66
N LEU A 121 -2.25 -4.71 -0.14
CA LEU A 121 -3.64 -4.37 -0.50
C LEU A 121 -4.06 -2.96 -0.06
N ALA A 122 -3.42 -2.40 0.97
CA ALA A 122 -3.63 -1.02 1.38
C ALA A 122 -3.00 -0.01 0.41
N CYS A 123 -2.04 -0.43 -0.43
CA CYS A 123 -1.55 0.39 -1.54
C CYS A 123 -2.65 0.59 -2.60
N ASP A 124 -2.52 1.64 -3.39
CA ASP A 124 -3.50 1.96 -4.43
C ASP A 124 -3.33 1.07 -5.68
N ILE A 125 -2.09 0.63 -5.93
CA ILE A 125 -1.73 -0.26 -7.05
C ILE A 125 -0.73 -1.29 -6.55
N VAL A 126 -0.90 -2.55 -6.97
CA VAL A 126 -0.01 -3.65 -6.60
C VAL A 126 0.58 -4.29 -7.85
N ILE A 127 1.91 -4.26 -7.95
CA ILE A 127 2.68 -4.99 -8.97
C ILE A 127 3.52 -6.04 -8.23
N ALA A 128 3.54 -7.27 -8.72
CA ALA A 128 4.30 -8.35 -8.09
C ALA A 128 5.32 -8.97 -9.04
N ALA A 129 6.38 -9.51 -8.49
CA ALA A 129 7.22 -10.46 -9.21
C ALA A 129 6.40 -11.70 -9.57
N ASP A 130 6.65 -12.30 -10.73
CA ASP A 130 5.92 -13.48 -11.22
C ASP A 130 6.09 -14.72 -10.36
N ASP A 131 7.18 -14.79 -9.57
CA ASP A 131 7.47 -15.81 -8.57
C ASP A 131 7.00 -15.44 -7.15
N ALA A 132 6.35 -14.28 -6.97
CA ALA A 132 5.80 -13.88 -5.68
C ALA A 132 4.61 -14.76 -5.27
N SER A 133 4.42 -14.86 -3.95
CA SER A 133 3.31 -15.62 -3.37
C SER A 133 2.62 -14.82 -2.28
N PHE A 134 1.29 -14.90 -2.25
CA PHE A 134 0.43 -14.24 -1.29
C PHE A 134 -0.23 -15.28 -0.38
N ARG A 135 -0.33 -15.00 0.92
CA ARG A 135 -0.97 -15.91 1.86
C ARG A 135 -1.58 -15.18 3.05
N GLU A 136 -2.88 -15.31 3.24
CA GLU A 136 -3.58 -14.86 4.44
C GLU A 136 -3.34 -15.86 5.59
N ALA A 137 -2.14 -15.81 6.19
CA ALA A 137 -1.61 -16.87 7.04
C ALA A 137 -2.14 -16.87 8.48
N PHE A 138 -2.99 -15.94 8.88
CA PHE A 138 -3.44 -15.75 10.27
C PHE A 138 -4.06 -17.00 10.88
N VAL A 139 -4.95 -17.68 10.16
CA VAL A 139 -5.64 -18.91 10.64
C VAL A 139 -4.67 -20.03 10.98
N ARG A 140 -3.49 -20.05 10.35
CA ARG A 140 -2.46 -21.09 10.59
C ARG A 140 -1.79 -20.99 11.96
N ILE A 141 -1.95 -19.86 12.64
CA ILE A 141 -1.48 -19.63 14.00
C ILE A 141 -2.63 -19.28 14.96
N GLY A 142 -3.89 -19.55 14.53
CA GLY A 142 -5.07 -19.32 15.37
C GLY A 142 -5.48 -17.85 15.53
N LEU A 143 -4.98 -16.96 14.67
CA LEU A 143 -5.37 -15.55 14.63
C LEU A 143 -6.40 -15.26 13.54
N THR A 144 -7.07 -14.13 13.67
CA THR A 144 -7.94 -13.54 12.65
C THR A 144 -7.18 -12.50 11.83
N PRO A 145 -7.60 -12.20 10.59
CA PRO A 145 -7.00 -11.14 9.79
C PRO A 145 -7.05 -9.78 10.48
N ASP A 146 -5.97 -9.01 10.32
CA ASP A 146 -5.81 -7.64 10.81
C ASP A 146 -5.39 -6.68 9.70
N CYS A 147 -4.87 -5.50 10.02
CA CYS A 147 -4.35 -4.50 9.07
C CYS A 147 -5.29 -4.21 7.89
N GLY A 148 -6.60 -4.35 8.10
CA GLY A 148 -7.61 -4.07 7.09
C GLY A 148 -7.83 -5.21 6.08
N GLY A 149 -7.28 -6.42 6.29
CA GLY A 149 -7.46 -7.54 5.36
C GLY A 149 -8.91 -7.82 5.03
N THR A 150 -9.76 -7.94 6.05
CA THR A 150 -11.20 -8.15 5.86
C THR A 150 -11.94 -6.96 5.25
N PHE A 151 -11.30 -5.79 5.19
CA PHE A 151 -11.81 -4.62 4.48
C PHE A 151 -11.36 -4.63 3.01
N PHE A 152 -10.08 -4.86 2.72
CA PHE A 152 -9.54 -4.73 1.37
C PHE A 152 -9.82 -5.97 0.50
N LEU A 153 -9.48 -7.17 0.98
CA LEU A 153 -9.50 -8.38 0.15
C LEU A 153 -10.88 -8.67 -0.45
N PRO A 154 -12.00 -8.69 0.32
CA PRO A 154 -13.32 -8.98 -0.26
C PRO A 154 -13.79 -7.92 -1.26
N ARG A 155 -13.27 -6.69 -1.19
CA ARG A 155 -13.58 -5.62 -2.14
C ARG A 155 -12.91 -5.81 -3.50
N VAL A 156 -11.78 -6.52 -3.54
CA VAL A 156 -11.05 -6.74 -4.80
C VAL A 156 -11.31 -8.12 -5.41
N VAL A 157 -11.49 -9.18 -4.59
CA VAL A 157 -11.70 -10.56 -5.10
C VAL A 157 -13.13 -11.08 -4.91
N GLY A 158 -13.99 -10.33 -4.24
CA GLY A 158 -15.33 -10.75 -3.84
C GLY A 158 -15.32 -11.62 -2.56
N GLU A 159 -16.49 -11.68 -1.90
CA GLU A 159 -16.66 -12.32 -0.58
C GLU A 159 -16.23 -13.79 -0.56
N LYS A 160 -16.62 -14.58 -1.58
CA LYS A 160 -16.39 -16.02 -1.59
C LYS A 160 -14.91 -16.39 -1.64
N ILE A 161 -14.17 -15.76 -2.53
CA ILE A 161 -12.72 -15.98 -2.67
C ILE A 161 -12.00 -15.47 -1.41
N ALA A 162 -12.35 -14.29 -0.91
CA ALA A 162 -11.76 -13.76 0.31
C ALA A 162 -11.99 -14.70 1.52
N THR A 163 -13.22 -15.21 1.71
CA THR A 163 -13.56 -16.14 2.77
C THR A 163 -12.74 -17.43 2.68
N GLU A 164 -12.62 -18.02 1.49
CA GLU A 164 -11.80 -19.19 1.26
C GLU A 164 -10.35 -18.95 1.66
N LEU A 165 -9.73 -17.86 1.17
CA LEU A 165 -8.34 -17.53 1.45
C LEU A 165 -8.09 -17.26 2.95
N PHE A 166 -9.00 -16.59 3.64
CA PHE A 166 -8.88 -16.36 5.09
C PHE A 166 -9.04 -17.64 5.90
N MET A 167 -10.00 -18.51 5.54
CA MET A 167 -10.29 -19.72 6.33
C MET A 167 -9.30 -20.85 6.08
N THR A 168 -8.72 -20.94 4.89
CA THR A 168 -7.73 -21.99 4.57
C THR A 168 -6.30 -21.53 4.85
N GLY A 169 -6.01 -20.26 4.68
CA GLY A 169 -4.65 -19.72 4.69
C GLY A 169 -3.79 -20.31 3.56
N ASP A 170 -4.39 -20.69 2.44
CA ASP A 170 -3.65 -21.24 1.30
C ASP A 170 -2.90 -20.16 0.52
N ALA A 171 -1.82 -20.59 -0.14
CA ALA A 171 -1.00 -19.69 -0.92
C ALA A 171 -1.65 -19.39 -2.28
N VAL A 172 -1.58 -18.14 -2.70
CA VAL A 172 -1.98 -17.67 -4.01
C VAL A 172 -0.73 -17.24 -4.78
N SER A 173 -0.50 -17.80 -5.98
CA SER A 173 0.58 -17.37 -6.86
C SER A 173 0.32 -15.96 -7.41
N ALA A 174 1.35 -15.26 -7.85
CA ALA A 174 1.21 -13.94 -8.49
C ALA A 174 0.27 -13.98 -9.69
N GLN A 175 0.37 -15.03 -10.53
CA GLN A 175 -0.53 -15.23 -11.67
C GLN A 175 -1.99 -15.36 -11.23
N ARG A 176 -2.25 -16.22 -10.22
CA ARG A 176 -3.61 -16.39 -9.69
C ARG A 176 -4.14 -15.11 -9.05
N ALA A 177 -3.28 -14.35 -8.37
CA ALA A 177 -3.65 -13.07 -7.77
C ALA A 177 -4.11 -12.03 -8.84
N VAL A 178 -3.47 -12.02 -10.02
CA VAL A 178 -3.95 -11.22 -11.16
C VAL A 178 -5.30 -11.70 -11.67
N GLU A 179 -5.46 -13.03 -11.88
CA GLU A 179 -6.70 -13.62 -12.40
C GLU A 179 -7.92 -13.31 -11.55
N ILE A 180 -7.77 -13.30 -10.22
CA ILE A 180 -8.88 -13.02 -9.29
C ILE A 180 -9.05 -11.52 -8.98
N GLY A 181 -8.24 -10.66 -9.57
CA GLY A 181 -8.29 -9.22 -9.34
C GLY A 181 -7.67 -8.74 -8.02
N MET A 182 -6.91 -9.61 -7.33
CA MET A 182 -6.24 -9.27 -6.07
C MET A 182 -5.11 -8.26 -6.26
N ILE A 183 -4.39 -8.33 -7.39
CA ILE A 183 -3.32 -7.42 -7.77
C ILE A 183 -3.47 -6.97 -9.23
N ASN A 184 -2.81 -5.85 -9.57
CA ASN A 184 -2.93 -5.24 -10.89
C ASN A 184 -2.11 -5.94 -11.96
N LYS A 185 -0.90 -6.44 -11.62
CA LYS A 185 0.04 -6.98 -12.61
C LYS A 185 1.06 -7.91 -11.96
N ALA A 186 1.45 -8.96 -12.66
CA ALA A 186 2.64 -9.76 -12.39
C ALA A 186 3.66 -9.57 -13.52
N VAL A 187 4.95 -9.41 -13.16
CA VAL A 187 6.05 -9.14 -14.09
C VAL A 187 7.27 -9.98 -13.72
N PRO A 188 8.21 -10.23 -14.64
CA PRO A 188 9.47 -10.89 -14.27
C PRO A 188 10.15 -10.19 -13.09
N ALA A 189 10.64 -10.94 -12.12
CA ALA A 189 11.24 -10.40 -10.90
C ALA A 189 12.32 -9.34 -11.17
N ALA A 190 13.13 -9.54 -12.22
CA ALA A 190 14.17 -8.58 -12.61
C ALA A 190 13.64 -7.23 -13.11
N SER A 191 12.37 -7.14 -13.52
CA SER A 191 11.74 -5.93 -14.05
C SER A 191 10.86 -5.22 -13.01
N LEU A 192 10.63 -5.82 -11.84
CA LEU A 192 9.62 -5.35 -10.88
C LEU A 192 9.81 -3.89 -10.46
N LEU A 193 11.01 -3.54 -10.01
CA LEU A 193 11.29 -2.18 -9.53
C LEU A 193 11.25 -1.15 -10.65
N ASP A 194 11.70 -1.52 -11.85
CA ASP A 194 11.62 -0.64 -13.02
C ASP A 194 10.16 -0.36 -13.40
N GLU A 195 9.32 -1.38 -13.45
CA GLU A 195 7.89 -1.24 -13.75
C GLU A 195 7.16 -0.39 -12.71
N ALA A 196 7.43 -0.63 -11.42
CA ALA A 196 6.86 0.17 -10.34
C ALA A 196 7.32 1.64 -10.40
N THR A 197 8.61 1.85 -10.68
CA THR A 197 9.20 3.20 -10.81
C THR A 197 8.67 3.94 -12.04
N GLN A 198 8.50 3.27 -13.17
CA GLN A 198 7.89 3.86 -14.37
C GLN A 198 6.45 4.29 -14.10
N LEU A 199 5.66 3.45 -13.42
CA LEU A 199 4.30 3.83 -13.04
C LEU A 199 4.30 5.01 -12.06
N ALA A 200 5.17 4.99 -11.04
CA ALA A 200 5.32 6.09 -10.10
C ALA A 200 5.72 7.40 -10.81
N THR A 201 6.63 7.32 -11.79
CA THR A 201 7.05 8.47 -12.61
C THR A 201 5.86 9.05 -13.38
N LYS A 202 5.05 8.20 -14.00
CA LYS A 202 3.83 8.61 -14.71
C LYS A 202 2.84 9.31 -13.77
N LEU A 203 2.61 8.75 -12.58
CA LEU A 203 1.71 9.35 -11.59
C LEU A 203 2.27 10.64 -11.02
N ALA A 204 3.57 10.70 -10.70
CA ALA A 204 4.23 11.88 -10.18
C ALA A 204 4.28 13.03 -11.20
N ALA A 205 4.36 12.75 -12.50
CA ALA A 205 4.27 13.74 -13.56
C ALA A 205 2.82 14.19 -13.84
N GLY A 206 1.83 13.49 -13.30
CA GLY A 206 0.41 13.77 -13.48
C GLY A 206 -0.12 14.88 -12.58
N PRO A 207 -1.42 15.23 -12.67
CA PRO A 207 -2.08 16.21 -11.81
C PRO A 207 -2.33 15.60 -10.42
N THR A 208 -1.31 15.59 -9.57
CA THR A 208 -1.34 14.84 -8.28
C THR A 208 -2.41 15.32 -7.31
N GLY A 209 -2.83 16.59 -7.40
CA GLY A 209 -4.02 17.05 -6.68
C GLY A 209 -5.30 16.32 -7.09
N SER A 210 -5.52 16.10 -8.40
CA SER A 210 -6.64 15.32 -8.90
C SER A 210 -6.52 13.84 -8.58
N ILE A 211 -5.30 13.27 -8.66
CA ILE A 211 -5.03 11.88 -8.26
C ILE A 211 -5.39 11.65 -6.79
N GLY A 212 -5.03 12.59 -5.91
CA GLY A 212 -5.40 12.52 -4.49
C GLY A 212 -6.92 12.56 -4.27
N ARG A 213 -7.66 13.40 -5.03
CA ARG A 213 -9.12 13.43 -4.98
C ARG A 213 -9.75 12.15 -5.50
N ILE A 214 -9.21 11.54 -6.57
CA ILE A 214 -9.65 10.22 -7.04
C ILE A 214 -9.49 9.20 -5.92
N LYS A 215 -8.36 9.16 -5.23
CA LYS A 215 -8.14 8.27 -4.08
C LYS A 215 -9.17 8.51 -2.96
N ARG A 216 -9.44 9.78 -2.61
CA ARG A 216 -10.48 10.15 -1.63
C ARG A 216 -11.85 9.62 -2.04
N MET A 217 -12.26 9.79 -3.29
CA MET A 217 -13.53 9.30 -3.81
C MET A 217 -13.61 7.78 -3.81
N MET A 218 -12.55 7.09 -4.24
CA MET A 218 -12.48 5.63 -4.21
C MET A 218 -12.54 5.06 -2.79
N ASN A 219 -11.90 5.71 -1.82
CA ASN A 219 -11.97 5.30 -0.42
C ASN A 219 -13.40 5.39 0.14
N ALA A 220 -14.17 6.40 -0.26
CA ALA A 220 -15.53 6.62 0.21
C ALA A 220 -16.59 5.77 -0.52
N SER A 221 -16.31 5.31 -1.76
CA SER A 221 -17.30 4.72 -2.67
C SER A 221 -18.02 3.48 -2.15
N PHE A 222 -17.40 2.72 -1.23
CA PHE A 222 -18.03 1.52 -0.64
C PHE A 222 -18.83 1.79 0.63
N SER A 223 -18.83 3.02 1.14
CA SER A 223 -19.58 3.42 2.34
C SER A 223 -20.66 4.44 2.02
N ASN A 224 -20.49 5.24 0.97
CA ASN A 224 -21.46 6.22 0.51
C ASN A 224 -22.62 5.53 -0.24
N ASP A 225 -23.83 6.08 -0.10
CA ASP A 225 -24.87 5.84 -1.10
C ASP A 225 -24.58 6.64 -2.40
N LEU A 226 -25.38 6.42 -3.44
CA LEU A 226 -25.18 7.09 -4.72
C LEU A 226 -25.28 8.62 -4.61
N THR A 227 -26.18 9.14 -3.78
CA THR A 227 -26.39 10.58 -3.61
C THR A 227 -25.17 11.21 -2.91
N GLU A 228 -24.68 10.58 -1.86
CA GLU A 228 -23.47 11.00 -1.15
C GLU A 228 -22.24 10.94 -2.05
N GLN A 229 -22.12 9.87 -2.86
CA GLN A 229 -20.99 9.72 -3.77
C GLN A 229 -21.00 10.81 -4.86
N LEU A 230 -22.15 11.08 -5.48
CA LEU A 230 -22.30 12.14 -6.47
C LEU A 230 -22.02 13.53 -5.88
N ALA A 231 -22.40 13.77 -4.62
CA ALA A 231 -22.08 15.02 -3.91
C ALA A 231 -20.56 15.16 -3.71
N LEU A 232 -19.89 14.09 -3.30
CA LEU A 232 -18.42 14.07 -3.15
C LEU A 232 -17.70 14.27 -4.50
N GLU A 233 -18.17 13.62 -5.56
CA GLU A 233 -17.64 13.82 -6.92
C GLU A 233 -17.78 15.26 -7.38
N HIS A 234 -18.94 15.88 -7.14
CA HIS A 234 -19.20 17.28 -7.47
C HIS A 234 -18.23 18.22 -6.72
N GLU A 235 -18.04 18.02 -5.41
CA GLU A 235 -17.07 18.77 -4.61
C GLU A 235 -15.65 18.64 -5.17
N CYS A 236 -15.18 17.40 -5.38
CA CYS A 236 -13.86 17.10 -5.91
C CYS A 236 -13.64 17.68 -7.32
N GLN A 237 -14.69 17.68 -8.15
CA GLN A 237 -14.63 18.24 -9.51
C GLN A 237 -14.50 19.76 -9.49
N ILE A 238 -15.23 20.46 -8.60
CA ILE A 238 -15.08 21.90 -8.40
C ILE A 238 -13.67 22.24 -7.91
N GLU A 239 -13.14 21.50 -6.93
CA GLU A 239 -11.78 21.71 -6.43
C GLU A 239 -10.75 21.48 -7.54
N SER A 240 -10.91 20.44 -8.35
CA SER A 240 -10.02 20.16 -9.48
C SER A 240 -10.10 21.26 -10.54
N GLY A 241 -11.30 21.78 -10.82
CA GLY A 241 -11.53 22.87 -11.78
C GLY A 241 -10.89 24.21 -11.39
N LYS A 242 -10.61 24.41 -10.09
CA LYS A 242 -9.91 25.59 -9.59
C LYS A 242 -8.38 25.48 -9.69
N SER A 243 -7.85 24.28 -9.92
CA SER A 243 -6.40 24.04 -9.92
C SER A 243 -5.68 24.67 -11.10
N THR A 244 -4.38 24.93 -10.94
CA THR A 244 -3.53 25.35 -12.06
C THR A 244 -3.33 24.21 -13.05
N ASP A 245 -3.32 22.98 -12.57
CA ASP A 245 -3.20 21.78 -13.42
C ASP A 245 -4.39 21.62 -14.38
N PHE A 246 -5.62 21.96 -13.97
CA PHE A 246 -6.77 21.94 -14.87
C PHE A 246 -6.60 22.97 -16.02
N LYS A 247 -6.16 24.19 -15.70
CA LYS A 247 -5.91 25.23 -16.71
C LYS A 247 -4.81 24.81 -17.68
N GLU A 248 -3.72 24.23 -17.15
CA GLU A 248 -2.63 23.71 -17.96
C GLU A 248 -3.12 22.55 -18.87
N GLY A 249 -3.89 21.62 -18.32
CA GLY A 249 -4.42 20.50 -19.09
C GLY A 249 -5.29 20.96 -20.26
N VAL A 250 -6.16 21.97 -20.05
CA VAL A 250 -6.99 22.56 -21.10
C VAL A 250 -6.12 23.28 -22.15
N ALA A 251 -5.16 24.09 -21.72
CA ALA A 251 -4.25 24.81 -22.62
C ALA A 251 -3.44 23.82 -23.49
N ALA A 252 -2.81 22.82 -22.85
CA ALA A 252 -2.02 21.81 -23.53
C ALA A 252 -2.83 21.03 -24.58
N PHE A 253 -4.11 20.71 -24.25
CA PHE A 253 -5.01 20.03 -25.18
C PHE A 253 -5.25 20.83 -26.47
N PHE A 254 -5.56 22.13 -26.34
CA PHE A 254 -5.79 22.99 -27.51
C PHE A 254 -4.50 23.30 -28.28
N GLU A 255 -3.37 23.40 -27.59
CA GLU A 255 -2.05 23.63 -28.16
C GLU A 255 -1.41 22.34 -28.74
N LYS A 256 -2.03 21.18 -28.56
CA LYS A 256 -1.55 19.86 -29.00
C LYS A 256 -0.14 19.54 -28.50
N ARG A 257 0.16 19.87 -27.26
CA ARG A 257 1.41 19.56 -26.56
C ARG A 257 1.18 18.72 -25.31
N PRO A 258 2.20 18.01 -24.81
CA PRO A 258 2.12 17.40 -23.48
C PRO A 258 1.87 18.45 -22.39
N PRO A 259 1.01 18.18 -21.39
CA PRO A 259 0.83 19.05 -20.25
C PRO A 259 2.02 18.97 -19.29
N ASN A 260 2.27 20.06 -18.57
CA ASN A 260 3.27 20.14 -17.49
C ASN A 260 2.57 20.37 -16.15
N PHE A 261 2.14 19.29 -15.50
CA PHE A 261 1.42 19.36 -14.24
C PHE A 261 2.34 19.56 -13.04
N THR A 262 1.94 20.46 -12.15
CA THR A 262 2.68 20.82 -10.93
C THR A 262 2.09 20.20 -9.67
N GLY A 263 0.86 19.67 -9.74
CA GLY A 263 0.13 19.11 -8.61
C GLY A 263 -0.67 20.14 -7.81
N SER A 264 -0.84 21.36 -8.35
CA SER A 264 -1.45 22.50 -7.65
C SER A 264 -2.67 23.07 -8.38
#